data_14bc6a3674f158d8467a3c84aa0cdea4
#
_entry.id   14bc6a3674f158d8467a3c84aa0cdea4
#
_cell.length_a   1.000
_cell.length_b   1.000
_cell.length_c   1.000
_cell.angle_alpha   90.00
_cell.angle_beta   90.00
_cell.angle_gamma   90.00
#
_symmetry.space_group_name_H-M   'P 1'
#
loop_
_entity.id
_entity.type
_entity.pdbx_description
1 polymer ?
#
loop_
_entity_poly.entity_id
_entity_poly.type
_entity_poly.pdbx_seq_one_letter_code
_entity_poly.pdbx_strand_id
1 'polypeptide(L)'
;GVKGAGYVTIMDQGVSLITESNVYYPDTLHWPEYNGRIQGDLKEEIHHFVTATLDGTPYITNTEHAITAVKIIEACFKSIETGLPVDIQ
;
A
#
# COMPACT_ATOMS: atom_id res chain seq x y z
N GLY A 1 12.13 7.02 -2.62
CA GLY A 1 12.87 5.76 -2.61
C GLY A 1 13.43 5.43 -1.22
N VAL A 2 13.77 4.17 -1.02
CA VAL A 2 14.41 3.70 0.21
C VAL A 2 15.90 3.49 -0.08
N LYS A 3 16.77 4.18 0.66
CA LYS A 3 18.21 4.11 0.46
C LYS A 3 18.73 2.67 0.65
N GLY A 4 19.42 2.14 -0.35
CA GLY A 4 19.99 0.78 -0.34
C GLY A 4 19.03 -0.35 -0.65
N ALA A 5 17.74 -0.09 -0.82
CA ALA A 5 16.73 -1.10 -1.12
C ALA A 5 16.03 -0.90 -2.49
N GLY A 6 16.19 0.25 -3.11
CA GLY A 6 15.51 0.61 -4.34
C GLY A 6 14.40 1.62 -4.11
N TYR A 7 13.34 1.52 -4.90
CA TYR A 7 12.22 2.45 -4.81
C TYR A 7 10.89 1.76 -5.12
N VAL A 8 9.82 2.37 -4.62
CA VAL A 8 8.43 1.97 -4.91
C VAL A 8 7.81 3.05 -5.79
N THR A 9 7.16 2.63 -6.86
CA THR A 9 6.30 3.50 -7.66
C THR A 9 4.85 3.12 -7.41
N ILE A 10 4.05 4.09 -7.00
CA ILE A 10 2.62 3.92 -6.78
C ILE A 10 1.89 4.66 -7.90
N MET A 11 1.00 3.96 -8.58
CA MET A 11 0.14 4.48 -9.64
C MET A 11 -1.33 4.31 -9.24
N ASP A 12 -2.26 4.89 -9.99
CA ASP A 12 -3.69 4.84 -9.68
C ASP A 12 -4.23 3.41 -9.49
N GLN A 13 -3.73 2.45 -10.25
CA GLN A 13 -4.19 1.06 -10.20
C GLN A 13 -3.03 0.06 -10.17
N GLY A 14 -1.92 0.43 -9.59
CA GLY A 14 -0.82 -0.48 -9.53
C GLY A 14 0.34 0.02 -8.68
N VAL A 15 1.20 -0.90 -8.31
CA VAL A 15 2.42 -0.64 -7.56
C VAL A 15 3.57 -1.36 -8.23
N SER A 16 4.73 -0.73 -8.32
CA SER A 16 5.97 -1.43 -8.64
C SER A 16 7.00 -1.24 -7.55
N LEU A 17 7.71 -2.29 -7.23
CA LEU A 17 8.84 -2.28 -6.31
C LEU A 17 10.11 -2.62 -7.09
N ILE A 18 11.06 -1.71 -7.10
CA ILE A 18 12.34 -1.88 -7.78
C ILE A 18 13.44 -1.98 -6.73
N THR A 19 14.13 -3.11 -6.74
CA THR A 19 15.31 -3.37 -5.93
C THR A 19 16.57 -3.38 -6.79
N GLU A 20 17.74 -3.46 -6.17
CA GLU A 20 19.02 -3.53 -6.91
C GLU A 20 19.10 -4.70 -7.90
N SER A 21 18.40 -5.80 -7.61
CA SER A 21 18.48 -7.04 -8.39
C SER A 21 17.22 -7.39 -9.17
N ASN A 22 16.08 -6.73 -8.89
CA ASN A 22 14.81 -7.15 -9.47
C ASN A 22 13.74 -6.05 -9.49
N VAL A 23 12.75 -6.25 -10.34
CA VAL A 23 11.53 -5.42 -10.41
C VAL A 23 10.34 -6.32 -10.13
N TYR A 24 9.52 -5.93 -9.16
CA TYR A 24 8.30 -6.64 -8.78
C TYR A 24 7.09 -5.80 -9.13
N TYR A 25 6.07 -6.45 -9.70
CA TYR A 25 4.77 -5.86 -10.00
C TYR A 25 3.70 -6.63 -9.23
N PRO A 26 3.46 -6.28 -7.95
CA PRO A 26 2.36 -6.90 -7.21
C PRO A 26 1.03 -6.66 -7.94
N ASP A 27 0.18 -7.67 -7.98
CA ASP A 27 -1.16 -7.55 -8.54
C ASP A 27 -2.08 -6.86 -7.54
N THR A 28 -2.22 -5.55 -7.68
CA THR A 28 -2.96 -4.69 -6.76
C THR A 28 -4.02 -3.87 -7.49
N LEU A 29 -4.77 -4.49 -8.39
CA LEU A 29 -5.89 -3.83 -9.06
C LEU A 29 -7.00 -3.51 -8.04
N HIS A 30 -7.44 -2.26 -7.99
CA HIS A 30 -8.34 -1.80 -6.93
C HIS A 30 -9.80 -2.25 -7.14
N TRP A 31 -10.34 -2.06 -8.35
CA TRP A 31 -11.73 -2.41 -8.66
C TRP A 31 -11.97 -2.77 -10.12
N PRO A 32 -11.20 -3.66 -10.71
CA PRO A 32 -11.45 -4.11 -12.08
C PRO A 32 -12.79 -4.83 -12.18
N GLU A 33 -13.47 -4.67 -13.30
CA GLU A 33 -14.71 -5.38 -13.60
C GLU A 33 -14.44 -6.54 -14.56
N TYR A 34 -14.83 -7.74 -14.16
CA TYR A 34 -14.76 -8.95 -14.96
C TYR A 34 -16.12 -9.63 -15.01
N ASN A 35 -16.64 -9.88 -16.21
CA ASN A 35 -17.93 -10.56 -16.38
C ASN A 35 -19.08 -9.94 -15.56
N GLY A 36 -19.15 -8.61 -15.52
CA GLY A 36 -20.16 -7.88 -14.75
C GLY A 36 -19.96 -7.89 -13.24
N ARG A 37 -18.79 -8.29 -12.74
CA ARG A 37 -18.45 -8.30 -11.31
C ARG A 37 -17.22 -7.47 -11.03
N ILE A 38 -17.32 -6.62 -10.02
CA ILE A 38 -16.15 -5.90 -9.50
C ILE A 38 -15.33 -6.86 -8.64
N GLN A 39 -14.04 -6.91 -8.91
CA GLN A 39 -13.03 -7.70 -8.20
C GLN A 39 -11.93 -6.76 -7.72
N GLY A 40 -10.85 -7.30 -7.18
CA GLY A 40 -9.67 -6.54 -6.80
C GLY A 40 -9.48 -6.37 -5.31
N ASP A 41 -8.48 -5.59 -4.94
CA ASP A 41 -8.05 -5.43 -3.55
C ASP A 41 -9.07 -4.69 -2.68
N LEU A 42 -9.77 -3.71 -3.21
CA LEU A 42 -10.81 -2.99 -2.47
C LEU A 42 -11.96 -3.92 -2.04
N LYS A 43 -12.39 -4.82 -2.93
CA LYS A 43 -13.40 -5.84 -2.59
C LYS A 43 -12.89 -6.77 -1.49
N GLU A 44 -11.66 -7.24 -1.60
CA GLU A 44 -11.04 -8.12 -0.62
C GLU A 44 -10.86 -7.41 0.74
N GLU A 45 -10.46 -6.15 0.73
CA GLU A 45 -10.34 -5.33 1.94
C GLU A 45 -11.68 -5.22 2.68
N ILE A 46 -12.73 -4.85 1.98
CA ILE A 46 -14.07 -4.72 2.57
C ILE A 46 -14.57 -6.07 3.07
N HIS A 47 -14.41 -7.13 2.29
CA HIS A 47 -14.80 -8.48 2.69
C HIS A 47 -14.04 -8.93 3.96
N HIS A 48 -12.74 -8.72 4.00
CA HIS A 48 -11.93 -9.05 5.17
C HIS A 48 -12.37 -8.24 6.40
N PHE A 49 -12.59 -6.94 6.26
CA PHE A 49 -13.03 -6.08 7.36
C PHE A 49 -14.37 -6.54 7.95
N VAL A 50 -15.35 -6.77 7.10
CA VAL A 50 -16.69 -7.22 7.54
C VAL A 50 -16.61 -8.60 8.19
N THR A 51 -15.93 -9.55 7.58
CA THR A 51 -15.80 -10.92 8.09
C THR A 51 -15.05 -10.95 9.42
N ALA A 52 -13.92 -10.26 9.52
CA ALA A 52 -13.14 -10.19 10.75
C ALA A 52 -13.93 -9.52 11.89
N THR A 53 -14.70 -8.49 11.58
CA THR A 53 -15.57 -7.82 12.56
C THR A 53 -16.67 -8.74 13.07
N LEU A 54 -17.33 -9.47 12.18
CA LEU A 54 -18.40 -10.41 12.54
C LEU A 54 -17.87 -11.60 13.34
N ASP A 55 -16.72 -12.12 12.96
CA ASP A 55 -16.11 -13.30 13.60
C ASP A 55 -15.30 -12.97 14.86
N GLY A 56 -15.01 -11.69 15.09
CA GLY A 56 -14.15 -11.24 16.19
C GLY A 56 -12.68 -11.65 16.03
N THR A 57 -12.23 -11.87 14.78
CA THR A 57 -10.85 -12.23 14.49
C THR A 57 -9.98 -10.99 14.26
N PRO A 58 -8.66 -11.08 14.48
CA PRO A 58 -7.75 -9.95 14.24
C PRO A 58 -7.75 -9.53 12.77
N TYR A 59 -7.64 -8.22 12.53
CA TYR A 59 -7.41 -7.69 11.19
C TYR A 59 -5.97 -7.98 10.73
N ILE A 60 -5.79 -8.30 9.45
CA ILE A 60 -4.46 -8.47 8.84
C ILE A 60 -3.66 -7.16 8.93
N THR A 61 -4.33 -6.04 8.61
CA THR A 61 -3.74 -4.71 8.78
C THR A 61 -4.29 -4.10 10.07
N ASN A 62 -3.41 -3.89 11.03
CA ASN A 62 -3.77 -3.29 12.31
C ASN A 62 -3.56 -1.76 12.29
N THR A 63 -3.93 -1.11 13.39
CA THR A 63 -3.82 0.35 13.55
C THR A 63 -2.36 0.84 13.42
N GLU A 64 -1.38 0.08 13.89
CA GLU A 64 0.03 0.45 13.79
C GLU A 64 0.50 0.47 12.33
N HIS A 65 0.06 -0.49 11.52
CA HIS A 65 0.34 -0.50 10.09
C HIS A 65 -0.26 0.73 9.39
N ALA A 66 -1.49 1.08 9.74
CA ALA A 66 -2.17 2.26 9.19
C ALA A 66 -1.45 3.57 9.57
N ILE A 67 -1.06 3.72 10.83
CA ILE A 67 -0.28 4.87 11.30
C ILE A 67 1.07 4.95 10.57
N THR A 68 1.74 3.83 10.41
CA THR A 68 3.02 3.78 9.69
C THR A 68 2.87 4.22 8.23
N ALA A 69 1.81 3.78 7.56
CA ALA A 69 1.51 4.21 6.19
C ALA A 69 1.32 5.73 6.09
N VAL A 70 0.57 6.33 7.02
CA VAL A 70 0.39 7.79 7.08
C VAL A 70 1.72 8.51 7.31
N LYS A 71 2.54 8.05 8.24
CA LYS A 71 3.88 8.62 8.50
C LYS A 71 4.78 8.58 7.26
N ILE A 72 4.71 7.51 6.48
CA ILE A 72 5.45 7.40 5.21
C ILE A 72 4.99 8.48 4.23
N ILE A 73 3.68 8.65 4.09
CA ILE A 73 3.11 9.65 3.19
C ILE A 73 3.52 11.07 3.63
N GLU A 74 3.41 11.39 4.91
CA GLU A 74 3.84 12.69 5.45
C GLU A 74 5.34 12.95 5.21
N ALA A 75 6.18 11.93 5.42
CA ALA A 75 7.61 12.03 5.15
C ALA A 75 7.89 12.26 3.65
N CYS A 76 7.13 11.64 2.76
CA CYS A 76 7.23 11.87 1.32
C CYS A 76 6.92 13.34 0.97
N PHE A 77 5.82 13.90 1.47
CA PHE A 77 5.48 15.30 1.24
C PHE A 77 6.57 16.24 1.77
N LYS A 78 7.05 16.01 2.96
CA LYS A 78 8.13 16.80 3.55
C LYS A 78 9.43 16.70 2.73
N SER A 79 9.74 15.52 2.22
CA SER A 79 10.90 15.33 1.34
C SER A 79 10.74 16.08 0.01
N ILE A 80 9.54 16.11 -0.55
CA ILE A 80 9.24 16.87 -1.77
C ILE A 80 9.43 18.38 -1.53
N GLU A 81 8.91 18.89 -0.41
CA GLU A 81 9.03 20.32 -0.06
C GLU A 81 10.48 20.77 0.19
N THR A 82 11.24 19.93 0.88
CA THR A 82 12.61 20.28 1.29
C THR A 82 13.68 19.88 0.28
N GLY A 83 13.37 18.95 -0.61
CA GLY A 83 14.36 18.33 -1.50
C GLY A 83 15.36 17.43 -0.80
N LEU A 84 15.13 17.07 0.46
CA LEU A 84 16.02 16.29 1.31
C LEU A 84 15.37 14.98 1.75
N PRO A 85 16.18 13.93 2.03
CA PRO A 85 15.67 12.72 2.68
C PRO A 85 15.05 13.03 4.04
N VAL A 86 13.99 12.32 4.40
CA VAL A 86 13.30 12.42 5.68
C VAL A 86 13.28 11.06 6.36
N ASP A 87 13.73 10.99 7.60
CA ASP A 87 13.64 9.77 8.40
C ASP A 87 12.20 9.57 8.90
N ILE A 88 11.73 8.34 8.84
CA ILE A 88 10.40 7.96 9.31
C ILE A 88 10.54 7.45 10.75
N GLN A 89 9.87 8.14 11.63
CA GLN A 89 9.87 7.80 13.06
C GLN A 89 8.56 7.21 13.54
#